data_1522fabb9a77570abb24f3c1dfbb6f59
#
_entry.id   1522fabb9a77570abb24f3c1dfbb6f59
#
_cell.length_a   1.000
_cell.length_b   1.000
_cell.length_c   1.000
_cell.angle_alpha   90.00
_cell.angle_beta   90.00
_cell.angle_gamma   90.00
#
_symmetry.space_group_name_H-M   'P 1'
#
loop_
_entity.id
_entity.type
_entity.pdbx_description
1 polymer ?
#
loop_
_entity_poly.entity_id
_entity_poly.type
_entity_poly.pdbx_seq_one_letter_code
_entity_poly.pdbx_strand_id
1 'polypeptide(L)'
;MAADDQAFAEPFRRIQPEEARTLIDSGQVTVVDVREPWEYEKDHIAGSRLIPLARIIGNPAQIDTDHVVFVCEVGQRSGVAAEVAASLGYENLYNLEGGMSAWRTHGYPVEK
;
A
#
# COMPACT_ATOMS: atom_id res chain seq x y z
N MET A 1 1.59 25.61 15.08
CA MET A 1 2.25 24.89 14.70
C MET A 1 2.20 24.16 13.46
N ALA A 2 1.74 24.83 12.43
CA ALA A 2 1.74 24.24 11.09
C ALA A 2 3.13 23.77 10.67
N ALA A 3 4.15 24.54 11.03
CA ALA A 3 5.53 24.19 10.67
C ALA A 3 5.96 22.88 11.31
N ASP A 4 5.54 22.64 12.55
CA ASP A 4 5.87 21.41 13.25
C ASP A 4 5.15 20.23 12.62
N ASP A 5 3.89 20.42 12.23
CA ASP A 5 3.13 19.38 11.58
C ASP A 5 3.80 18.97 10.27
N GLN A 6 4.29 19.94 9.51
CA GLN A 6 4.97 19.62 8.27
C GLN A 6 6.28 18.91 8.48
N ALA A 7 7.00 19.25 9.55
CA ALA A 7 8.26 18.58 9.85
C ALA A 7 8.09 17.10 10.11
N PHE A 8 6.91 16.70 10.57
CA PHE A 8 6.61 15.30 10.86
C PHE A 8 5.66 14.68 9.85
N ALA A 9 5.41 15.36 8.74
CA ALA A 9 4.54 14.82 7.69
C ALA A 9 5.16 13.57 7.09
N GLU A 10 4.32 12.57 6.88
CA GLU A 10 4.76 11.33 6.26
C GLU A 10 4.96 11.54 4.77
N PRO A 11 5.92 10.82 4.15
CA PRO A 11 6.18 10.95 2.73
C PRO A 11 5.19 10.16 1.86
N PHE A 12 4.06 9.75 2.41
CA PHE A 12 3.00 9.04 1.71
C PHE A 12 1.67 9.45 2.34
N ARG A 13 0.58 9.18 1.62
CA ARG A 13 -0.77 9.47 2.14
C ARG A 13 -1.42 8.21 2.66
N ARG A 14 -2.12 8.35 3.77
CA ARG A 14 -2.97 7.29 4.33
C ARG A 14 -4.37 7.47 3.77
N ILE A 15 -4.87 6.45 3.09
CA ILE A 15 -6.18 6.55 2.44
C ILE A 15 -7.11 5.47 2.95
N GLN A 16 -8.40 5.80 2.98
CA GLN A 16 -9.44 4.86 3.39
C GLN A 16 -9.80 3.94 2.23
N PRO A 17 -10.44 2.80 2.49
CA PRO A 17 -10.78 1.85 1.42
C PRO A 17 -11.58 2.46 0.28
N GLU A 18 -12.48 3.41 0.55
CA GLU A 18 -13.28 4.03 -0.49
C GLU A 18 -12.42 4.80 -1.48
N GLU A 19 -11.47 5.58 -0.97
CA GLU A 19 -10.57 6.34 -1.85
C GLU A 19 -9.64 5.39 -2.60
N ALA A 20 -9.15 4.36 -1.92
CA ALA A 20 -8.30 3.36 -2.56
C ALA A 20 -9.04 2.68 -3.71
N ARG A 21 -10.30 2.31 -3.48
CA ARG A 21 -11.10 1.67 -4.52
C ARG A 21 -11.25 2.56 -5.73
N THR A 22 -11.52 3.84 -5.52
CA THR A 22 -11.65 4.80 -6.61
C THR A 22 -10.37 4.88 -7.44
N LEU A 23 -9.21 4.97 -6.76
CA LEU A 23 -7.93 5.04 -7.46
C LEU A 23 -7.63 3.76 -8.25
N ILE A 24 -7.92 2.61 -7.65
CA ILE A 24 -7.68 1.32 -8.28
C ILE A 24 -8.57 1.16 -9.51
N ASP A 25 -9.86 1.47 -9.38
CA ASP A 25 -10.81 1.33 -10.46
C ASP A 25 -10.50 2.26 -11.63
N SER A 26 -9.90 3.42 -11.35
CA SER A 26 -9.52 4.36 -12.41
C SER A 26 -8.25 3.95 -13.15
N GLY A 27 -7.53 2.96 -12.64
CA GLY A 27 -6.26 2.52 -13.24
C GLY A 27 -5.10 3.45 -12.97
N GLN A 28 -5.23 4.38 -12.03
CA GLN A 28 -4.19 5.38 -11.75
C GLN A 28 -3.08 4.87 -10.87
N VAL A 29 -3.25 3.73 -10.22
CA VAL A 29 -2.28 3.22 -9.25
C VAL A 29 -1.95 1.75 -9.50
N THR A 30 -0.76 1.35 -9.07
CA THR A 30 -0.38 -0.05 -8.94
C THR A 30 -0.59 -0.44 -7.48
N VAL A 31 -1.17 -1.61 -7.24
CA VAL A 31 -1.36 -2.10 -5.87
C VAL A 31 -0.25 -3.11 -5.57
N VAL A 32 0.49 -2.87 -4.49
CA VAL A 32 1.54 -3.77 -4.03
C VAL A 32 1.14 -4.34 -2.68
N ASP A 33 0.93 -5.65 -2.62
CA ASP A 33 0.59 -6.37 -1.40
C ASP A 33 1.89 -6.83 -0.76
N VAL A 34 2.15 -6.39 0.46
CA VAL A 34 3.43 -6.64 1.13
C VAL A 34 3.33 -7.76 2.17
N ARG A 35 2.22 -8.52 2.14
CA ARG A 35 2.03 -9.65 3.04
C ARG A 35 2.86 -10.84 2.61
N GLU A 36 2.76 -11.93 3.38
CA GLU A 36 3.42 -13.18 3.03
C GLU A 36 2.63 -13.93 1.95
N PRO A 37 3.29 -14.79 1.18
CA PRO A 37 2.60 -15.53 0.11
C PRO A 37 1.37 -16.30 0.58
N TRP A 38 1.40 -16.90 1.78
CA TRP A 38 0.26 -17.67 2.28
C TRP A 38 -0.94 -16.78 2.59
N GLU A 39 -0.70 -15.51 2.97
CA GLU A 39 -1.78 -14.54 3.17
C GLU A 39 -2.40 -14.16 1.84
N TYR A 40 -1.55 -13.86 0.86
CA TYR A 40 -1.95 -13.43 -0.47
C TYR A 40 -2.77 -14.51 -1.18
N GLU A 41 -2.40 -15.76 -0.99
CA GLU A 41 -3.11 -16.89 -1.60
C GLU A 41 -4.53 -17.05 -1.06
N LYS A 42 -4.77 -16.64 0.18
CA LYS A 42 -6.11 -16.71 0.75
C LYS A 42 -7.07 -15.75 0.07
N ASP A 43 -6.64 -14.52 -0.09
CA ASP A 43 -7.36 -13.52 -0.87
C ASP A 43 -6.45 -12.31 -1.06
N HIS A 44 -6.71 -11.55 -2.12
CA HIS A 44 -5.97 -10.31 -2.40
C HIS A 44 -6.79 -9.44 -3.35
N ILE A 45 -6.40 -8.17 -3.45
CA ILE A 45 -7.06 -7.26 -4.38
C ILE A 45 -6.69 -7.65 -5.80
N ALA A 46 -7.68 -7.71 -6.69
CA ALA A 46 -7.47 -8.08 -8.09
C ALA A 46 -6.43 -7.17 -8.74
N GLY A 47 -5.48 -7.77 -9.44
CA GLY A 47 -4.42 -7.02 -10.13
C GLY A 47 -3.27 -6.60 -9.23
N SER A 48 -3.31 -6.89 -7.93
CA SER A 48 -2.21 -6.53 -7.04
C SER A 48 -1.00 -7.42 -7.29
N ARG A 49 0.18 -6.83 -7.04
CA ARG A 49 1.46 -7.54 -7.12
C ARG A 49 1.88 -7.92 -5.71
N LEU A 50 2.35 -9.14 -5.54
CA LEU A 50 2.88 -9.57 -4.25
C LEU A 50 4.38 -9.27 -4.18
N ILE A 51 4.77 -8.39 -3.27
CA ILE A 51 6.17 -8.16 -2.93
C ILE A 51 6.25 -8.10 -1.40
N PRO A 52 6.55 -9.21 -0.73
CA PRO A 52 6.60 -9.22 0.73
C PRO A 52 7.52 -8.16 1.30
N LEU A 53 7.16 -7.63 2.47
CA LEU A 53 7.88 -6.51 3.07
C LEU A 53 9.39 -6.77 3.18
N ALA A 54 9.79 -7.98 3.55
CA ALA A 54 11.21 -8.30 3.68
C ALA A 54 11.95 -8.12 2.36
N ARG A 55 11.29 -8.41 1.24
CA ARG A 55 11.90 -8.23 -0.09
C ARG A 55 12.01 -6.77 -0.45
N ILE A 56 11.02 -5.95 -0.06
CA ILE A 56 11.10 -4.51 -0.29
C ILE A 56 12.24 -3.91 0.50
N ILE A 57 12.39 -4.31 1.77
CA ILE A 57 13.49 -3.82 2.60
C ILE A 57 14.82 -4.25 2.01
N GLY A 58 14.93 -5.48 1.53
CA GLY A 58 16.17 -5.99 0.95
C GLY A 58 16.51 -5.38 -0.40
N ASN A 59 15.50 -5.06 -1.22
CA ASN A 59 15.70 -4.47 -2.54
C ASN A 59 14.50 -3.62 -2.93
N PRO A 60 14.45 -2.37 -2.47
CA PRO A 60 13.30 -1.48 -2.76
C PRO A 60 13.11 -1.18 -4.25
N ALA A 61 14.15 -1.37 -5.07
CA ALA A 61 14.04 -1.11 -6.50
C ALA A 61 13.03 -2.04 -7.20
N GLN A 62 12.59 -3.10 -6.53
CA GLN A 62 11.55 -3.98 -7.08
C GLN A 62 10.22 -3.26 -7.26
N ILE A 63 10.00 -2.14 -6.55
CA ILE A 63 8.77 -1.37 -6.65
C ILE A 63 8.61 -0.80 -8.06
N ASP A 64 9.67 -0.27 -8.61
CA ASP A 64 9.89 0.14 -10.00
C ASP A 64 8.87 1.12 -10.61
N THR A 65 8.01 1.74 -9.80
CA THR A 65 7.04 2.71 -10.31
C THR A 65 6.59 3.66 -9.20
N ASP A 66 6.09 4.83 -9.60
CA ASP A 66 5.37 5.74 -8.73
C ASP A 66 3.89 5.37 -8.71
N HIS A 67 3.07 6.09 -7.95
CA HIS A 67 1.62 5.89 -7.86
C HIS A 67 1.28 4.49 -7.37
N VAL A 68 1.74 4.17 -6.16
CA VAL A 68 1.57 2.84 -5.59
C VAL A 68 0.70 2.89 -4.34
N VAL A 69 -0.28 2.00 -4.25
CA VAL A 69 -1.02 1.74 -3.02
C VAL A 69 -0.42 0.49 -2.39
N PHE A 70 0.15 0.65 -1.21
CA PHE A 70 0.69 -0.48 -0.44
C PHE A 70 -0.38 -1.05 0.47
N VAL A 71 -0.48 -2.37 0.53
CA VAL A 71 -1.53 -3.08 1.26
C VAL A 71 -0.90 -4.18 2.11
N CYS A 72 -1.36 -4.28 3.35
CA CYS A 72 -1.08 -5.46 4.18
C CYS A 72 -2.38 -5.86 4.88
N GLU A 73 -2.31 -6.62 5.97
CA GLU A 73 -3.54 -7.09 6.61
C GLU A 73 -4.27 -5.97 7.36
N VAL A 74 -3.53 -5.13 8.11
CA VAL A 74 -4.13 -4.07 8.94
C VAL A 74 -3.52 -2.69 8.73
N GLY A 75 -2.57 -2.53 7.81
CA GLY A 75 -2.02 -1.23 7.45
C GLY A 75 -0.66 -0.90 8.07
N GLN A 76 -0.07 -1.78 8.88
CA GLN A 76 1.20 -1.49 9.53
C GLN A 76 2.41 -1.82 8.66
N ARG A 77 2.48 -3.04 8.15
CA ARG A 77 3.59 -3.44 7.27
C ARG A 77 3.63 -2.60 6.00
N SER A 78 2.44 -2.28 5.48
CA SER A 78 2.34 -1.47 4.26
C SER A 78 2.82 -0.04 4.49
N GLY A 79 2.60 0.51 5.69
CA GLY A 79 3.15 1.81 6.04
C GLY A 79 4.67 1.83 6.02
N VAL A 80 5.30 0.76 6.52
CA VAL A 80 6.76 0.63 6.48
C VAL A 80 7.23 0.55 5.02
N ALA A 81 6.54 -0.22 4.18
CA ALA A 81 6.89 -0.33 2.77
C ALA A 81 6.82 1.03 2.08
N ALA A 82 5.78 1.82 2.39
CA ALA A 82 5.63 3.15 1.81
C ALA A 82 6.79 4.07 2.22
N GLU A 83 7.23 3.99 3.47
CA GLU A 83 8.37 4.78 3.94
C GLU A 83 9.65 4.38 3.22
N VAL A 84 9.88 3.09 3.06
CA VAL A 84 11.07 2.58 2.36
C VAL A 84 11.07 3.06 0.91
N ALA A 85 9.93 2.96 0.23
CA ALA A 85 9.80 3.41 -1.15
C ALA A 85 10.08 4.93 -1.26
N ALA A 86 9.54 5.70 -0.33
CA ALA A 86 9.75 7.14 -0.34
C ALA A 86 11.22 7.49 -0.16
N SER A 87 11.94 6.72 0.64
CA SER A 87 13.36 6.98 0.87
C SER A 87 14.21 6.80 -0.39
N LEU A 88 13.70 6.07 -1.38
CA LEU A 88 14.36 5.90 -2.66
C LEU A 88 13.91 6.93 -3.70
N GLY A 89 13.00 7.83 -3.32
CA GLY A 89 12.54 8.88 -4.22
C GLY A 89 11.26 8.57 -4.99
N TYR A 90 10.62 7.43 -4.75
CA TYR A 90 9.32 7.17 -5.36
C TYR A 90 8.29 8.15 -4.80
N GLU A 91 7.35 8.56 -5.65
CA GLU A 91 6.35 9.59 -5.32
C GLU A 91 4.94 9.06 -5.52
N ASN A 92 3.97 9.81 -4.97
CA ASN A 92 2.55 9.47 -5.06
C ASN A 92 2.29 8.08 -4.48
N LEU A 93 2.71 7.92 -3.23
CA LEU A 93 2.61 6.67 -2.50
C LEU A 93 1.46 6.74 -1.51
N TYR A 94 0.78 5.62 -1.34
CA TYR A 94 -0.40 5.53 -0.47
C TYR A 94 -0.32 4.28 0.39
N ASN A 95 -0.85 4.39 1.61
CA ASN A 95 -1.06 3.24 2.48
C ASN A 95 -2.56 3.02 2.62
N LEU A 96 -3.03 1.80 2.36
CA LEU A 96 -4.44 1.46 2.59
C LEU A 96 -4.66 1.27 4.08
N GLU A 97 -5.34 2.24 4.69
CA GLU A 97 -5.60 2.19 6.12
C GLU A 97 -6.54 1.04 6.45
N GLY A 98 -6.21 0.30 7.50
CA GLY A 98 -6.96 -0.89 7.87
C GLY A 98 -6.72 -2.10 6.97
N GLY A 99 -5.99 -1.94 5.88
CA GLY A 99 -5.53 -3.03 5.02
C GLY A 99 -6.64 -3.91 4.48
N MET A 100 -6.30 -5.17 4.25
CA MET A 100 -7.26 -6.15 3.73
C MET A 100 -8.44 -6.35 4.68
N SER A 101 -8.21 -6.22 5.99
CA SER A 101 -9.30 -6.34 6.96
C SER A 101 -10.39 -5.31 6.69
N ALA A 102 -10.02 -4.03 6.52
CA ALA A 102 -10.98 -2.98 6.23
C ALA A 102 -11.59 -3.15 4.83
N TRP A 103 -10.79 -3.56 3.86
CA TRP A 103 -11.26 -3.82 2.49
C TRP A 103 -12.38 -4.85 2.49
N ARG A 104 -12.19 -5.96 3.22
CA ARG A 104 -13.22 -7.02 3.34
C ARG A 104 -14.46 -6.52 4.06
N THR A 105 -14.29 -5.74 5.12
CA THR A 105 -15.42 -5.20 5.88
C THR A 105 -16.30 -4.32 4.99
N HIS A 106 -15.72 -3.62 4.04
CA HIS A 106 -16.48 -2.82 3.08
C HIS A 106 -17.13 -3.68 1.99
N GLY A 107 -16.86 -4.98 1.95
CA GLY A 107 -17.42 -5.87 0.94
C GLY A 107 -16.82 -5.67 -0.44
N TYR A 108 -15.63 -5.10 -0.53
CA TYR A 108 -14.99 -4.84 -1.81
C TYR A 108 -14.39 -6.12 -2.39
N PRO A 109 -14.26 -6.23 -3.72
CA PRO A 109 -13.91 -7.50 -4.35
C PRO A 109 -12.49 -7.95 -4.07
N VAL A 110 -12.33 -9.27 -3.91
CA VAL A 110 -11.03 -9.91 -3.75
C VAL A 110 -10.95 -11.11 -4.68
N GLU A 111 -9.70 -11.54 -4.95
CA GLU A 111 -9.41 -12.77 -5.69
C GLU A 111 -8.67 -13.75 -4.78
N LYS A 112 -8.63 -14.98 -5.21
CA LYS A 112 -7.86 -16.02 -4.52
C LYS A 112 -6.86 -16.67 -5.44
#